data_9beb07b841af9558350f62c4169e8ea9
#
_entry.id   9beb07b841af9558350f62c4169e8ea9
#
_cell.length_a   1.000
_cell.length_b   1.000
_cell.length_c   1.000
_cell.angle_alpha   90.00
_cell.angle_beta   90.00
_cell.angle_gamma   90.00
#
_symmetry.space_group_name_H-M   'P 1'
#
loop_
_entity.id
_entity.type
_entity.pdbx_description
1 polymer ?
#
loop_
_entity_poly.entity_id
_entity_poly.type
_entity_poly.pdbx_seq_one_letter_code
_entity_poly.pdbx_strand_id
1 'polypeptide(L)'
;MALTFLTLTNSVITRMNEVVLTSSNFTNARGIQVQCKNAVNESIRYINQREFGYPFNHATNTETLTAGKVRYSVPTSTKYIDYNTARIKKDTDLNCVGNNLSKMNYNEYIGQEYANQEDDIVSTTLNGSHSSSVTTLTLTSTTGLSTTGTVHIGSEQVTYTGILGNDITGCTRGAANTTAATHDSGTVVTQFDSGGIPKYIVRTLDNNFLLYPYPDKQYVLTFDYFTFPSDLSAHGDTTTVPERFAPVVVDGATAFVYQYLGEVQQYQVNFQRFEQGIKNMQTLVINKYDYLRSTVINSPTDYSNPVLRVS
;
A
#
# COMPACT_ATOMS: atom_id res chain seq x y z
N MET A 1 -6.07 -22.88 -19.22
CA MET A 1 -4.65 -22.60 -19.60
C MET A 1 -4.23 -21.30 -18.93
N ALA A 2 -2.99 -21.22 -18.48
CA ALA A 2 -2.54 -19.92 -17.92
C ALA A 2 -2.57 -18.84 -19.01
N LEU A 3 -3.07 -17.65 -18.68
CA LEU A 3 -3.17 -16.51 -19.59
C LEU A 3 -1.79 -15.83 -19.67
N THR A 4 -0.92 -16.41 -20.50
CA THR A 4 0.46 -15.90 -20.67
C THR A 4 0.52 -14.76 -21.69
N PHE A 5 1.57 -13.97 -21.61
CA PHE A 5 1.83 -12.89 -22.57
C PHE A 5 1.89 -13.43 -24.01
N LEU A 6 2.51 -14.61 -24.20
CA LEU A 6 2.56 -15.28 -25.51
C LEU A 6 1.15 -15.62 -26.01
N THR A 7 0.29 -16.19 -25.17
CA THR A 7 -1.06 -16.59 -25.57
C THR A 7 -1.94 -15.40 -25.92
N LEU A 8 -1.87 -14.31 -25.15
CA LEU A 8 -2.56 -13.05 -25.46
C LEU A 8 -2.07 -12.44 -26.75
N THR A 9 -0.74 -12.32 -26.91
CA THR A 9 -0.14 -11.74 -28.11
C THR A 9 -0.51 -12.54 -29.35
N ASN A 10 -0.44 -13.87 -29.31
CA ASN A 10 -0.80 -14.73 -30.43
C ASN A 10 -2.30 -14.65 -30.78
N SER A 11 -3.17 -14.44 -29.79
CA SER A 11 -4.60 -14.21 -30.07
C SER A 11 -4.83 -12.93 -30.88
N VAL A 12 -4.04 -11.88 -30.61
CA VAL A 12 -4.08 -10.62 -31.41
C VAL A 12 -3.46 -10.84 -32.79
N ILE A 13 -2.30 -11.48 -32.89
CA ILE A 13 -1.59 -11.79 -34.12
C ILE A 13 -2.49 -12.59 -35.08
N THR A 14 -3.21 -13.59 -34.58
CA THR A 14 -4.14 -14.38 -35.34
C THR A 14 -5.29 -13.53 -35.93
N ARG A 15 -5.78 -12.54 -35.20
CA ARG A 15 -6.80 -11.59 -35.71
C ARG A 15 -6.26 -10.67 -36.81
N MET A 16 -4.93 -10.44 -36.81
CA MET A 16 -4.25 -9.68 -37.88
C MET A 16 -3.88 -10.54 -39.07
N ASN A 17 -4.22 -11.84 -39.05
CA ASN A 17 -3.86 -12.81 -40.11
C ASN A 17 -2.33 -12.91 -40.32
N GLU A 18 -1.57 -12.83 -39.24
CA GLU A 18 -0.10 -12.90 -39.21
C GLU A 18 0.41 -14.19 -38.58
N VAL A 19 1.70 -14.48 -38.77
CA VAL A 19 2.34 -15.69 -38.24
C VAL A 19 2.55 -15.57 -36.73
N VAL A 20 2.03 -16.54 -35.98
CA VAL A 20 2.11 -16.59 -34.53
C VAL A 20 3.55 -16.75 -34.02
N LEU A 21 3.81 -16.25 -32.82
CA LEU A 21 5.09 -16.37 -32.14
C LEU A 21 5.17 -17.69 -31.36
N THR A 22 6.39 -18.18 -31.22
CA THR A 22 6.76 -19.28 -30.30
C THR A 22 7.54 -18.74 -29.12
N SER A 23 7.69 -19.54 -28.07
CA SER A 23 8.52 -19.13 -26.91
C SER A 23 9.96 -18.79 -27.29
N SER A 24 10.51 -19.47 -28.31
CA SER A 24 11.91 -19.25 -28.76
C SER A 24 12.12 -17.97 -29.58
N ASN A 25 11.09 -17.50 -30.33
CA ASN A 25 11.22 -16.30 -31.16
C ASN A 25 10.50 -15.06 -30.58
N PHE A 26 9.85 -15.20 -29.43
CA PHE A 26 9.08 -14.11 -28.79
C PHE A 26 9.91 -12.86 -28.50
N THR A 27 11.15 -13.02 -28.07
CA THR A 27 12.07 -11.90 -27.79
C THR A 27 12.50 -11.21 -29.09
N ASN A 28 12.59 -11.96 -30.20
CA ASN A 28 13.04 -11.49 -31.48
C ASN A 28 11.89 -11.07 -32.43
N ALA A 29 10.69 -10.86 -31.89
CA ALA A 29 9.52 -10.38 -32.64
C ALA A 29 9.85 -9.10 -33.41
N ARG A 30 9.28 -8.92 -34.62
CA ARG A 30 9.53 -7.77 -35.50
C ARG A 30 8.24 -7.24 -36.11
N GLY A 31 8.27 -5.99 -36.57
CA GLY A 31 7.16 -5.37 -37.29
C GLY A 31 5.87 -5.38 -36.48
N ILE A 32 4.80 -5.87 -37.08
CA ILE A 32 3.46 -5.90 -36.45
C ILE A 32 3.40 -6.78 -35.20
N GLN A 33 4.24 -7.81 -35.10
CA GLN A 33 4.29 -8.68 -33.93
C GLN A 33 4.73 -7.91 -32.67
N VAL A 34 5.66 -6.95 -32.79
CA VAL A 34 6.07 -6.04 -31.71
C VAL A 34 4.90 -5.14 -31.31
N GLN A 35 4.17 -4.63 -32.31
CA GLN A 35 3.00 -3.79 -32.05
C GLN A 35 1.89 -4.57 -31.30
N CYS A 36 1.68 -5.84 -31.66
CA CYS A 36 0.75 -6.71 -30.94
C CYS A 36 1.17 -6.91 -29.45
N LYS A 37 2.46 -7.09 -29.18
CA LYS A 37 2.98 -7.16 -27.78
C LYS A 37 2.72 -5.85 -27.02
N ASN A 38 3.06 -4.72 -27.63
CA ASN A 38 2.86 -3.41 -27.01
C ASN A 38 1.38 -3.13 -26.75
N ALA A 39 0.52 -3.46 -27.73
CA ALA A 39 -0.92 -3.28 -27.63
C ALA A 39 -1.57 -4.13 -26.53
N VAL A 40 -1.06 -5.35 -26.26
CA VAL A 40 -1.51 -6.16 -25.12
C VAL A 40 -1.22 -5.45 -23.80
N ASN A 41 0.00 -4.92 -23.59
CA ASN A 41 0.34 -4.17 -22.40
C ASN A 41 -0.48 -2.88 -22.29
N GLU A 42 -0.68 -2.17 -23.40
CA GLU A 42 -1.50 -0.96 -23.44
C GLU A 42 -2.96 -1.26 -23.06
N SER A 43 -3.53 -2.35 -23.56
CA SER A 43 -4.87 -2.80 -23.19
C SER A 43 -4.99 -3.08 -21.69
N ILE A 44 -4.02 -3.80 -21.10
CA ILE A 44 -3.96 -4.09 -19.66
C ILE A 44 -3.82 -2.80 -18.87
N ARG A 45 -2.95 -1.87 -19.26
CA ARG A 45 -2.82 -0.57 -18.62
C ARG A 45 -4.11 0.24 -18.68
N TYR A 46 -4.76 0.28 -19.87
CA TYR A 46 -6.02 0.99 -20.04
C TYR A 46 -7.11 0.50 -19.09
N ILE A 47 -7.27 -0.84 -18.95
CA ILE A 47 -8.19 -1.44 -17.98
C ILE A 47 -7.87 -0.96 -16.56
N ASN A 48 -6.59 -0.95 -16.18
CA ASN A 48 -6.15 -0.62 -14.82
C ASN A 48 -6.09 0.88 -14.53
N GLN A 49 -6.08 1.75 -15.54
CA GLN A 49 -6.17 3.21 -15.36
C GLN A 49 -7.56 3.69 -14.91
N ARG A 50 -8.60 2.87 -15.11
CA ARG A 50 -9.94 3.20 -14.61
C ARG A 50 -9.94 3.34 -13.10
N GLU A 51 -10.72 4.28 -12.57
CA GLU A 51 -10.97 4.46 -11.13
C GLU A 51 -11.86 3.33 -10.58
N PHE A 52 -11.37 2.12 -10.65
CA PHE A 52 -12.07 0.95 -10.16
C PHE A 52 -11.08 0.00 -9.48
N GLY A 53 -11.43 -0.47 -8.29
CA GLY A 53 -10.67 -1.45 -7.53
C GLY A 53 -11.01 -2.86 -7.97
N TYR A 54 -10.26 -3.37 -8.94
CA TYR A 54 -10.46 -4.75 -9.36
C TYR A 54 -10.01 -5.72 -8.27
N PRO A 55 -10.86 -6.65 -7.80
CA PRO A 55 -10.50 -7.61 -6.74
C PRO A 55 -9.26 -8.45 -7.05
N PHE A 56 -8.97 -8.69 -8.33
CA PHE A 56 -7.78 -9.43 -8.75
C PHE A 56 -6.47 -8.63 -8.63
N ASN A 57 -6.55 -7.34 -8.37
CA ASN A 57 -5.40 -6.46 -8.07
C ASN A 57 -5.33 -6.12 -6.56
N HIS A 58 -6.21 -6.69 -5.75
CA HIS A 58 -6.20 -6.50 -4.31
C HIS A 58 -4.98 -7.16 -3.68
N ALA A 59 -4.38 -6.47 -2.73
CA ALA A 59 -3.30 -6.98 -1.89
C ALA A 59 -3.44 -6.42 -0.47
N THR A 60 -2.91 -7.14 0.48
CA THR A 60 -2.84 -6.70 1.88
C THR A 60 -1.40 -6.38 2.23
N ASN A 61 -1.15 -5.19 2.73
CA ASN A 61 0.15 -4.82 3.29
C ASN A 61 0.18 -5.09 4.79
N THR A 62 1.33 -5.53 5.25
CA THR A 62 1.64 -5.67 6.68
C THR A 62 2.93 -4.94 6.95
N GLU A 63 2.85 -3.84 7.69
CA GLU A 63 3.97 -2.97 8.01
C GLU A 63 4.27 -3.04 9.50
N THR A 64 5.54 -3.26 9.85
CA THR A 64 6.00 -3.20 11.23
C THR A 64 6.32 -1.76 11.58
N LEU A 65 5.53 -1.19 12.49
CA LEU A 65 5.69 0.17 12.96
C LEU A 65 6.85 0.25 13.96
N THR A 66 7.62 1.31 13.84
CA THR A 66 8.73 1.61 14.75
C THR A 66 8.33 2.74 15.69
N ALA A 67 8.70 2.64 16.96
CA ALA A 67 8.47 3.68 17.94
C ALA A 67 9.08 5.03 17.47
N GLY A 68 8.35 6.11 17.64
CA GLY A 68 8.78 7.45 17.24
C GLY A 68 8.77 7.72 15.73
N LYS A 69 8.41 6.77 14.89
CA LYS A 69 8.34 6.98 13.44
C LYS A 69 6.95 7.42 13.03
N VAL A 70 6.85 8.63 12.47
CA VAL A 70 5.57 9.25 12.06
C VAL A 70 5.19 8.86 10.63
N ARG A 71 6.16 8.88 9.69
CA ARG A 71 5.94 8.71 8.24
C ARG A 71 6.33 7.34 7.75
N TYR A 72 5.50 6.77 6.90
CA TYR A 72 5.71 5.46 6.27
C TYR A 72 5.43 5.54 4.78
N SER A 73 6.25 4.85 3.99
CA SER A 73 6.06 4.78 2.55
C SER A 73 4.95 3.81 2.19
N VAL A 74 4.16 4.14 1.17
CA VAL A 74 3.22 3.17 0.61
C VAL A 74 3.97 2.11 -0.20
N PRO A 75 3.43 0.88 -0.33
CA PRO A 75 4.02 -0.15 -1.17
C PRO A 75 4.21 0.33 -2.61
N THR A 76 5.30 -0.09 -3.25
CA THR A 76 5.52 0.16 -4.67
C THR A 76 4.36 -0.39 -5.51
N SER A 77 4.08 0.20 -6.65
CA SER A 77 2.94 -0.17 -7.50
C SER A 77 1.54 0.04 -6.88
N THR A 78 1.41 0.76 -5.77
CA THR A 78 0.11 1.09 -5.20
C THR A 78 -0.68 2.01 -6.13
N LYS A 79 -1.86 1.57 -6.53
CA LYS A 79 -2.84 2.40 -7.23
C LYS A 79 -3.60 3.29 -6.25
N TYR A 80 -4.17 2.69 -5.22
CA TYR A 80 -4.78 3.37 -4.08
C TYR A 80 -4.88 2.44 -2.87
N ILE A 81 -4.96 3.03 -1.68
CA ILE A 81 -5.11 2.33 -0.40
C ILE A 81 -6.56 2.47 0.06
N ASP A 82 -7.15 1.37 0.52
CA ASP A 82 -8.40 1.43 1.26
C ASP A 82 -8.11 1.69 2.75
N TYR A 83 -8.08 2.97 3.10
CA TYR A 83 -7.80 3.39 4.48
C TYR A 83 -8.84 2.92 5.50
N ASN A 84 -10.05 2.51 5.06
CA ASN A 84 -11.07 1.98 5.98
C ASN A 84 -10.71 0.59 6.50
N THR A 85 -9.78 -0.11 5.84
CA THR A 85 -9.29 -1.42 6.26
C THR A 85 -8.09 -1.34 7.19
N ALA A 86 -7.54 -0.12 7.40
CA ALA A 86 -6.35 0.08 8.21
C ALA A 86 -6.60 -0.27 9.69
N ARG A 87 -5.81 -1.19 10.20
CA ARG A 87 -5.92 -1.72 11.57
C ARG A 87 -4.55 -1.98 12.16
N ILE A 88 -4.44 -1.74 13.46
CA ILE A 88 -3.21 -1.96 14.23
C ILE A 88 -3.44 -3.04 15.26
N LYS A 89 -2.46 -3.91 15.40
CA LYS A 89 -2.34 -4.86 16.51
C LYS A 89 -0.96 -4.72 17.16
N LYS A 90 -0.86 -5.07 18.44
CA LYS A 90 0.42 -5.23 19.11
C LYS A 90 1.11 -6.48 18.55
N ASP A 91 2.41 -6.39 18.26
CA ASP A 91 3.16 -7.47 17.60
C ASP A 91 3.11 -8.80 18.38
N THR A 92 3.21 -8.73 19.69
CA THR A 92 3.28 -9.93 20.57
C THR A 92 1.93 -10.49 21.01
N ASP A 93 0.82 -9.84 20.65
CA ASP A 93 -0.50 -10.21 21.15
C ASP A 93 -1.39 -10.74 20.02
N LEU A 94 -1.27 -12.03 19.75
CA LEU A 94 -2.06 -12.72 18.72
C LEU A 94 -3.58 -12.67 18.96
N ASN A 95 -4.00 -12.36 20.20
CA ASN A 95 -5.39 -12.27 20.61
C ASN A 95 -5.93 -10.83 20.64
N CYS A 96 -5.09 -9.82 20.35
CA CYS A 96 -5.57 -8.45 20.27
C CYS A 96 -6.53 -8.26 19.10
N VAL A 97 -7.76 -7.91 19.39
CA VAL A 97 -8.68 -7.35 18.39
C VAL A 97 -8.02 -6.10 17.81
N GLY A 98 -7.71 -6.11 16.54
CA GLY A 98 -7.03 -5.00 15.88
C GLY A 98 -7.86 -3.72 16.02
N ASN A 99 -7.26 -2.66 16.53
CA ASN A 99 -7.89 -1.35 16.54
C ASN A 99 -7.93 -0.80 15.10
N ASN A 100 -9.12 -0.50 14.61
CA ASN A 100 -9.28 0.18 13.33
C ASN A 100 -8.80 1.63 13.47
N LEU A 101 -8.04 2.11 12.46
CA LEU A 101 -7.65 3.51 12.37
C LEU A 101 -8.75 4.29 11.65
N SER A 102 -8.99 5.50 12.14
CA SER A 102 -9.84 6.46 11.45
C SER A 102 -9.01 7.21 10.40
N LYS A 103 -9.60 7.41 9.22
CA LYS A 103 -8.99 8.26 8.19
C LYS A 103 -9.11 9.72 8.59
N MET A 104 -8.01 10.47 8.54
CA MET A 104 -7.96 11.91 8.71
C MET A 104 -7.46 12.58 7.41
N ASN A 105 -8.01 13.73 7.08
CA ASN A 105 -7.55 14.52 5.93
C ASN A 105 -6.24 15.23 6.27
N TYR A 106 -5.36 15.39 5.26
CA TYR A 106 -4.07 16.04 5.46
C TYR A 106 -4.21 17.51 5.89
N ASN A 107 -5.19 18.23 5.34
CA ASN A 107 -5.45 19.61 5.76
C ASN A 107 -5.95 19.71 7.21
N GLU A 108 -6.72 18.74 7.67
CA GLU A 108 -7.16 18.64 9.06
C GLU A 108 -5.97 18.37 9.98
N TYR A 109 -5.07 17.47 9.58
CA TYR A 109 -3.84 17.17 10.30
C TYR A 109 -2.94 18.40 10.44
N ILE A 110 -2.71 19.16 9.35
CA ILE A 110 -1.88 20.38 9.40
C ILE A 110 -2.55 21.49 10.20
N GLY A 111 -3.87 21.61 10.13
CA GLY A 111 -4.61 22.67 10.82
C GLY A 111 -4.77 22.46 12.32
N GLN A 112 -4.36 21.33 12.85
CA GLN A 112 -4.40 21.00 14.28
C GLN A 112 -2.98 20.95 14.86
N GLU A 113 -2.85 20.86 16.19
CA GLU A 113 -1.58 20.72 16.91
C GLU A 113 -0.76 19.48 16.50
N TYR A 114 -1.33 18.62 15.68
CA TYR A 114 -0.73 17.37 15.21
C TYR A 114 0.44 17.57 14.24
N ALA A 115 0.51 18.70 13.56
CA ALA A 115 1.59 19.00 12.61
C ALA A 115 2.97 19.05 13.30
N ASN A 116 2.99 19.35 14.58
CA ASN A 116 4.22 19.52 15.36
C ASN A 116 4.71 18.19 16.01
N GLN A 117 4.01 17.07 15.83
CA GLN A 117 4.44 15.81 16.47
C GLN A 117 5.83 15.33 16.01
N GLU A 118 6.29 15.73 14.82
CA GLU A 118 7.64 15.40 14.33
C GLU A 118 8.71 16.25 15.04
N ASP A 119 8.38 17.46 15.47
CA ASP A 119 9.30 18.37 16.15
C ASP A 119 9.57 17.94 17.62
N ASP A 120 8.66 17.17 18.21
CA ASP A 120 8.79 16.61 19.56
C ASP A 120 9.69 15.38 19.60
N ILE A 121 10.13 14.88 18.46
CA ILE A 121 10.95 13.68 18.34
C ILE A 121 12.42 14.06 18.20
N VAL A 122 13.20 13.81 19.25
CA VAL A 122 14.67 13.90 19.17
C VAL A 122 15.23 12.62 18.58
N SER A 123 16.01 12.73 17.52
CA SER A 123 16.63 11.60 16.85
C SER A 123 18.16 11.75 16.82
N THR A 124 18.85 10.68 17.18
CA THR A 124 20.32 10.56 17.12
C THR A 124 20.70 9.13 16.71
N THR A 125 21.96 8.78 16.77
CA THR A 125 22.44 7.43 16.45
C THR A 125 23.42 6.91 17.49
N LEU A 126 23.53 5.59 17.62
CA LEU A 126 24.57 4.97 18.44
C LEU A 126 25.97 5.23 17.84
N ASN A 127 26.90 5.57 18.70
CA ASN A 127 28.32 5.65 18.40
C ASN A 127 29.04 4.44 18.99
N GLY A 128 29.28 3.45 18.16
CA GLY A 128 29.79 2.13 18.55
C GLY A 128 28.68 1.09 18.72
N SER A 129 29.06 -0.18 18.69
CA SER A 129 28.15 -1.31 18.94
C SER A 129 28.01 -1.57 20.43
N HIS A 130 26.79 -1.83 20.87
CA HIS A 130 26.46 -2.03 22.29
C HIS A 130 25.76 -3.37 22.50
N SER A 131 26.27 -4.15 23.46
CA SER A 131 25.63 -5.42 23.84
C SER A 131 24.33 -5.20 24.62
N SER A 132 23.53 -6.24 24.73
CA SER A 132 22.24 -6.20 25.46
C SER A 132 22.37 -5.95 26.96
N SER A 133 23.56 -6.07 27.56
CA SER A 133 23.79 -5.97 29.02
C SER A 133 24.46 -4.67 29.45
N VAL A 134 24.85 -3.79 28.53
CA VAL A 134 25.52 -2.52 28.90
C VAL A 134 24.54 -1.54 29.56
N THR A 135 25.04 -0.82 30.59
CA THR A 135 24.29 0.21 31.33
C THR A 135 24.63 1.64 30.89
N THR A 136 25.50 1.79 29.89
CA THR A 136 25.89 3.07 29.30
C THR A 136 25.86 2.91 27.79
N LEU A 137 25.22 3.83 27.11
CA LEU A 137 25.17 3.86 25.64
C LEU A 137 25.76 5.16 25.14
N THR A 138 26.75 5.07 24.28
CA THR A 138 27.38 6.22 23.62
C THR A 138 26.59 6.60 22.38
N LEU A 139 26.20 7.86 22.30
CA LEU A 139 25.44 8.42 21.17
C LEU A 139 26.36 9.34 20.33
N THR A 140 25.96 9.59 19.11
CA THR A 140 26.65 10.57 18.26
C THR A 140 26.45 12.00 18.79
N SER A 141 25.26 12.28 19.36
CA SER A 141 24.93 13.53 20.03
C SER A 141 23.82 13.27 21.07
N THR A 142 23.90 13.98 22.18
CA THR A 142 22.84 14.00 23.21
C THR A 142 22.04 15.32 23.18
N THR A 143 22.32 16.19 22.19
CA THR A 143 21.62 17.48 22.04
C THR A 143 20.12 17.24 21.85
N GLY A 144 19.30 17.92 22.66
CA GLY A 144 17.85 17.83 22.63
C GLY A 144 17.27 16.69 23.48
N LEU A 145 18.09 15.73 23.93
CA LEU A 145 17.60 14.71 24.86
C LEU A 145 17.34 15.29 26.26
N SER A 146 16.32 14.80 26.92
CA SER A 146 16.04 15.10 28.33
C SER A 146 17.16 14.56 29.23
N THR A 147 17.41 15.18 30.37
CA THR A 147 18.47 14.73 31.29
C THR A 147 18.29 13.31 31.80
N THR A 148 17.05 12.85 31.85
CA THR A 148 16.63 11.47 32.17
C THR A 148 15.43 11.13 31.34
N GLY A 149 15.18 9.85 31.06
CA GLY A 149 13.99 9.49 30.28
C GLY A 149 14.06 8.11 29.63
N THR A 150 13.34 7.95 28.56
CA THR A 150 13.29 6.72 27.79
C THR A 150 13.70 7.01 26.35
N VAL A 151 14.60 6.20 25.81
CA VAL A 151 14.94 6.18 24.37
C VAL A 151 14.49 4.88 23.74
N HIS A 152 14.23 4.94 22.45
CA HIS A 152 13.85 3.80 21.63
C HIS A 152 14.96 3.47 20.65
N ILE A 153 15.36 2.20 20.59
CA ILE A 153 16.41 1.69 19.71
C ILE A 153 15.85 0.46 18.98
N GLY A 154 15.39 0.67 17.72
CA GLY A 154 14.64 -0.38 17.04
C GLY A 154 13.34 -0.74 17.77
N SER A 155 13.22 -1.99 18.22
CA SER A 155 12.07 -2.47 19.02
C SER A 155 12.30 -2.41 20.54
N GLU A 156 13.51 -2.04 20.98
CA GLU A 156 13.86 -1.97 22.39
C GLU A 156 13.58 -0.59 22.99
N GLN A 157 13.00 -0.56 24.19
CA GLN A 157 12.95 0.62 25.05
C GLN A 157 14.06 0.56 26.10
N VAL A 158 14.78 1.66 26.26
CA VAL A 158 15.84 1.81 27.25
C VAL A 158 15.56 3.03 28.09
N THR A 159 15.37 2.87 29.40
CA THR A 159 15.32 4.01 30.34
C THR A 159 16.72 4.36 30.79
N TYR A 160 17.00 5.65 30.98
CA TYR A 160 18.27 6.14 31.48
C TYR A 160 18.08 7.20 32.55
N THR A 161 19.08 7.33 33.46
CA THR A 161 18.98 8.21 34.61
C THR A 161 19.92 9.41 34.56
N GLY A 162 20.75 9.53 33.54
CA GLY A 162 21.66 10.66 33.38
C GLY A 162 22.35 10.74 32.03
N ILE A 163 22.90 11.90 31.73
CA ILE A 163 23.72 12.16 30.54
C ILE A 163 25.09 12.66 31.00
N LEU A 164 26.14 12.10 30.41
CA LEU A 164 27.53 12.52 30.62
C LEU A 164 28.24 12.67 29.26
N GLY A 165 28.35 13.90 28.79
CA GLY A 165 28.84 14.14 27.42
C GLY A 165 27.90 13.56 26.38
N ASN A 166 28.40 12.64 25.57
CA ASN A 166 27.60 11.93 24.57
C ASN A 166 27.08 10.57 25.08
N ASP A 167 27.24 10.27 26.36
CA ASP A 167 26.78 9.01 26.93
C ASP A 167 25.48 9.20 27.70
N ILE A 168 24.52 8.33 27.46
CA ILE A 168 23.39 8.13 28.37
C ILE A 168 23.75 7.03 29.37
N THR A 169 23.56 7.30 30.66
CA THR A 169 24.07 6.49 31.78
C THR A 169 22.94 5.97 32.65
N GLY A 170 23.23 4.91 33.44
CA GLY A 170 22.22 4.27 34.27
C GLY A 170 21.08 3.64 33.43
N CYS A 171 21.45 3.07 32.31
CA CYS A 171 20.47 2.48 31.36
C CYS A 171 19.89 1.18 31.92
N THR A 172 18.56 1.10 31.95
CA THR A 172 17.82 -0.15 32.12
C THR A 172 17.36 -0.63 30.76
N ARG A 173 17.93 -1.76 30.30
CA ARG A 173 17.67 -2.36 29.01
C ARG A 173 16.35 -3.15 29.01
N GLY A 174 15.69 -3.23 27.87
CA GLY A 174 14.44 -3.98 27.73
C GLY A 174 13.28 -3.42 28.57
N ALA A 175 13.22 -2.13 28.78
CA ALA A 175 12.15 -1.48 29.54
C ALA A 175 10.76 -1.71 28.90
N ALA A 176 9.70 -1.53 29.68
CA ALA A 176 8.30 -1.65 29.25
C ALA A 176 7.95 -2.98 28.55
N ASN A 177 8.54 -4.09 29.02
CA ASN A 177 8.36 -5.43 28.47
C ASN A 177 8.90 -5.60 27.01
N THR A 178 9.85 -4.79 26.61
CA THR A 178 10.64 -5.03 25.40
C THR A 178 11.80 -5.98 25.71
N THR A 179 12.44 -6.52 24.67
CA THR A 179 13.58 -7.42 24.84
C THR A 179 14.89 -6.64 24.62
N ALA A 180 15.81 -6.74 25.59
CA ALA A 180 17.16 -6.18 25.43
C ALA A 180 17.90 -6.87 24.30
N ALA A 181 18.43 -6.11 23.34
CA ALA A 181 19.13 -6.61 22.15
C ALA A 181 20.50 -5.97 22.00
N THR A 182 21.35 -6.59 21.18
CA THR A 182 22.58 -5.97 20.71
C THR A 182 22.26 -5.02 19.56
N HIS A 183 22.84 -3.82 19.59
CA HIS A 183 22.65 -2.81 18.56
C HIS A 183 23.98 -2.40 17.96
N ASP A 184 24.02 -2.27 16.65
CA ASP A 184 25.21 -1.87 15.91
C ASP A 184 25.38 -0.35 15.91
N SER A 185 26.63 0.08 15.66
CA SER A 185 26.96 1.49 15.43
C SER A 185 26.11 2.07 14.31
N GLY A 186 25.61 3.29 14.49
CA GLY A 186 24.75 3.97 13.53
C GLY A 186 23.25 3.62 13.65
N THR A 187 22.87 2.69 14.56
CA THR A 187 21.45 2.41 14.83
C THR A 187 20.78 3.68 15.36
N VAL A 188 19.60 3.99 14.82
CA VAL A 188 18.83 5.18 15.19
C VAL A 188 18.31 5.04 16.62
N VAL A 189 18.47 6.10 17.39
CA VAL A 189 17.96 6.27 18.76
C VAL A 189 16.99 7.44 18.75
N THR A 190 15.77 7.23 19.23
CA THR A 190 14.75 8.27 19.32
C THR A 190 14.27 8.48 20.74
N GLN A 191 14.06 9.73 21.11
CA GLN A 191 13.35 10.11 22.34
C GLN A 191 12.12 10.93 21.99
N PHE A 192 11.02 10.64 22.65
CA PHE A 192 9.75 11.38 22.52
C PHE A 192 8.91 11.22 23.78
N ASP A 193 8.07 12.22 24.07
CA ASP A 193 7.35 12.28 25.33
C ASP A 193 5.87 11.84 25.22
N SER A 194 5.27 11.85 24.02
CA SER A 194 3.82 11.72 23.86
C SER A 194 3.34 10.73 22.80
N GLY A 195 4.14 9.72 22.46
CA GLY A 195 3.72 8.63 21.59
C GLY A 195 2.57 7.79 22.18
N GLY A 196 1.91 7.00 21.36
CA GLY A 196 0.83 6.13 21.80
C GLY A 196 0.41 5.14 20.72
N ILE A 197 -0.68 4.43 20.99
CA ILE A 197 -1.29 3.58 19.95
C ILE A 197 -1.87 4.50 18.87
N PRO A 198 -1.43 4.40 17.61
CA PRO A 198 -2.00 5.19 16.52
C PRO A 198 -3.52 5.01 16.40
N LYS A 199 -4.23 6.11 16.24
CA LYS A 199 -5.70 6.16 16.08
C LYS A 199 -6.12 6.62 14.70
N TYR A 200 -5.26 7.41 14.05
CA TYR A 200 -5.54 8.00 12.75
C TYR A 200 -4.47 7.64 11.75
N ILE A 201 -4.90 7.47 10.50
CA ILE A 201 -4.04 7.34 9.33
C ILE A 201 -4.33 8.49 8.38
N VAL A 202 -3.28 9.18 7.95
CA VAL A 202 -3.35 10.38 7.13
C VAL A 202 -2.58 10.14 5.83
N ARG A 203 -3.23 10.31 4.69
CA ARG A 203 -2.53 10.29 3.40
C ARG A 203 -1.84 11.63 3.17
N THR A 204 -0.54 11.59 2.87
CA THR A 204 0.24 12.76 2.49
C THR A 204 0.21 12.99 0.98
N LEU A 205 0.67 14.17 0.56
CA LEU A 205 0.74 14.55 -0.87
C LEU A 205 1.90 13.87 -1.61
N ASP A 206 2.92 13.42 -0.88
CA ASP A 206 4.16 12.81 -1.38
C ASP A 206 4.11 11.27 -1.47
N ASN A 207 2.90 10.73 -1.57
CA ASN A 207 2.66 9.28 -1.66
C ASN A 207 3.17 8.47 -0.45
N ASN A 208 3.15 9.08 0.73
CA ASN A 208 3.37 8.46 2.02
C ASN A 208 2.08 8.44 2.84
N PHE A 209 2.12 7.88 4.03
CA PHE A 209 1.09 8.04 5.04
C PHE A 209 1.71 8.38 6.40
N LEU A 210 0.96 9.12 7.20
CA LEU A 210 1.30 9.47 8.56
C LEU A 210 0.40 8.72 9.53
N LEU A 211 0.91 8.49 10.72
CA LEU A 211 0.15 7.95 11.84
C LEU A 211 0.05 8.97 12.96
N TYR A 212 -1.13 9.09 13.57
CA TYR A 212 -1.33 9.95 14.71
C TYR A 212 -2.14 9.25 15.83
N PRO A 213 -1.69 9.33 17.08
CA PRO A 213 -0.33 9.70 17.48
C PRO A 213 0.72 8.75 16.88
N TYR A 214 1.99 9.14 16.90
CA TYR A 214 3.04 8.22 16.48
C TYR A 214 3.17 7.03 17.44
N PRO A 215 3.65 5.87 16.95
CA PRO A 215 3.79 4.67 17.78
C PRO A 215 4.72 4.88 18.98
N ASP A 216 4.27 4.52 20.19
CA ASP A 216 5.08 4.50 21.41
C ASP A 216 5.95 3.25 21.53
N LYS A 217 5.66 2.22 20.74
CA LYS A 217 6.38 0.95 20.64
C LYS A 217 6.12 0.28 19.31
N GLN A 218 6.65 -0.90 19.13
CA GLN A 218 6.42 -1.68 17.93
C GLN A 218 4.96 -2.18 17.88
N TYR A 219 4.33 -1.95 16.72
CA TYR A 219 3.01 -2.45 16.36
C TYR A 219 3.05 -3.02 14.94
N VAL A 220 2.03 -3.77 14.58
CA VAL A 220 1.81 -4.24 13.21
C VAL A 220 0.60 -3.52 12.63
N LEU A 221 0.83 -2.72 11.60
CA LEU A 221 -0.21 -2.09 10.79
C LEU A 221 -0.54 -3.00 9.61
N THR A 222 -1.81 -3.26 9.42
CA THR A 222 -2.31 -3.99 8.27
C THR A 222 -3.34 -3.15 7.56
N PHE A 223 -3.26 -3.05 6.24
CA PHE A 223 -4.26 -2.39 5.40
C PHE A 223 -4.32 -3.03 4.03
N ASP A 224 -5.47 -2.89 3.38
CA ASP A 224 -5.67 -3.39 2.05
C ASP A 224 -5.43 -2.28 1.02
N TYR A 225 -4.89 -2.67 -0.13
CA TYR A 225 -4.61 -1.75 -1.23
C TYR A 225 -4.79 -2.45 -2.56
N PHE A 226 -4.88 -1.65 -3.62
CA PHE A 226 -4.98 -2.15 -4.98
C PHE A 226 -3.72 -1.80 -5.74
N THR A 227 -3.18 -2.79 -6.43
CA THR A 227 -1.94 -2.62 -7.22
C THR A 227 -2.23 -2.16 -8.63
N PHE A 228 -1.27 -1.47 -9.22
CA PHE A 228 -1.19 -1.25 -10.65
C PHE A 228 -0.18 -2.25 -11.22
N PRO A 229 -0.62 -3.25 -12.00
CA PRO A 229 0.27 -4.30 -12.47
C PRO A 229 1.36 -3.74 -13.40
N SER A 230 2.55 -4.31 -13.30
CA SER A 230 3.65 -4.01 -14.22
C SER A 230 3.40 -4.60 -15.60
N ASP A 231 4.09 -4.05 -16.59
CA ASP A 231 4.04 -4.58 -17.96
C ASP A 231 4.58 -6.01 -18.05
N LEU A 232 3.97 -6.78 -18.92
CA LEU A 232 4.46 -8.10 -19.26
C LEU A 232 5.68 -7.97 -20.18
N SER A 233 6.73 -8.74 -19.95
CA SER A 233 7.99 -8.68 -20.69
C SER A 233 8.39 -10.02 -21.31
N ALA A 234 8.39 -11.09 -20.52
CA ALA A 234 8.73 -12.43 -20.98
C ALA A 234 7.50 -13.17 -21.51
N HIS A 235 7.72 -14.11 -22.42
CA HIS A 235 6.65 -14.90 -23.05
C HIS A 235 5.75 -15.65 -22.05
N GLY A 236 6.33 -16.04 -20.89
CA GLY A 236 5.65 -16.79 -19.83
C GLY A 236 4.97 -15.90 -18.79
N ASP A 237 5.16 -14.57 -18.83
CA ASP A 237 4.54 -13.67 -17.86
C ASP A 237 3.03 -13.77 -17.93
N THR A 238 2.37 -13.68 -16.79
CA THR A 238 0.93 -13.78 -16.67
C THR A 238 0.34 -12.47 -16.19
N THR A 239 -0.81 -12.10 -16.72
CA THR A 239 -1.56 -10.94 -16.25
C THR A 239 -2.34 -11.27 -14.98
N THR A 240 -2.61 -10.25 -14.15
CA THR A 240 -3.54 -10.35 -13.03
C THR A 240 -5.00 -10.47 -13.47
N VAL A 241 -5.31 -10.08 -14.71
CA VAL A 241 -6.67 -10.18 -15.26
C VAL A 241 -7.08 -11.66 -15.40
N PRO A 242 -8.20 -12.09 -14.78
CA PRO A 242 -8.65 -13.48 -14.85
C PRO A 242 -8.90 -13.97 -16.28
N GLU A 243 -8.65 -15.25 -16.54
CA GLU A 243 -8.76 -15.89 -17.87
C GLU A 243 -10.13 -15.63 -18.53
N ARG A 244 -11.22 -15.62 -17.76
CA ARG A 244 -12.57 -15.33 -18.26
C ARG A 244 -12.70 -13.96 -18.96
N PHE A 245 -11.80 -13.02 -18.67
CA PHE A 245 -11.76 -11.69 -19.27
C PHE A 245 -10.68 -11.51 -20.33
N ALA A 246 -10.00 -12.60 -20.71
CA ALA A 246 -9.03 -12.59 -21.82
C ALA A 246 -9.57 -11.94 -23.11
N PRO A 247 -10.81 -12.23 -23.53
CA PRO A 247 -11.38 -11.60 -24.72
C PRO A 247 -11.38 -10.07 -24.65
N VAL A 248 -11.61 -9.48 -23.48
CA VAL A 248 -11.59 -8.03 -23.27
C VAL A 248 -10.19 -7.45 -23.55
N VAL A 249 -9.14 -8.10 -23.01
CA VAL A 249 -7.75 -7.68 -23.25
C VAL A 249 -7.41 -7.79 -24.74
N VAL A 250 -7.83 -8.88 -25.40
CA VAL A 250 -7.55 -9.11 -26.82
C VAL A 250 -8.33 -8.11 -27.70
N ASP A 251 -9.57 -7.77 -27.36
CA ASP A 251 -10.33 -6.75 -28.11
C ASP A 251 -9.69 -5.37 -28.02
N GLY A 252 -9.23 -4.97 -26.82
CA GLY A 252 -8.50 -3.72 -26.63
C GLY A 252 -7.17 -3.70 -27.40
N ALA A 253 -6.38 -4.76 -27.27
CA ALA A 253 -5.12 -4.87 -28.01
C ALA A 253 -5.32 -4.85 -29.53
N THR A 254 -6.36 -5.53 -30.01
CA THR A 254 -6.72 -5.51 -31.44
C THR A 254 -7.08 -4.09 -31.91
N ALA A 255 -7.84 -3.34 -31.11
CA ALA A 255 -8.17 -1.95 -31.40
C ALA A 255 -6.89 -1.10 -31.52
N PHE A 256 -5.97 -1.18 -30.57
CA PHE A 256 -4.72 -0.40 -30.58
C PHE A 256 -3.81 -0.77 -31.77
N VAL A 257 -3.79 -2.04 -32.21
CA VAL A 257 -3.07 -2.40 -33.45
C VAL A 257 -3.71 -1.75 -34.67
N TYR A 258 -5.04 -1.76 -34.77
CA TYR A 258 -5.73 -1.07 -35.90
C TYR A 258 -5.53 0.44 -35.87
N GLN A 259 -5.45 1.04 -34.67
CA GLN A 259 -5.08 2.45 -34.51
C GLN A 259 -3.69 2.72 -35.10
N TYR A 260 -2.71 1.86 -34.80
CA TYR A 260 -1.36 1.96 -35.33
C TYR A 260 -1.34 1.82 -36.88
N LEU A 261 -2.15 0.93 -37.44
CA LEU A 261 -2.27 0.71 -38.87
C LEU A 261 -3.05 1.82 -39.59
N GLY A 262 -3.71 2.73 -38.89
CA GLY A 262 -4.55 3.78 -39.46
C GLY A 262 -5.93 3.30 -39.92
N GLU A 263 -6.35 2.09 -39.55
CA GLU A 263 -7.62 1.47 -39.92
C GLU A 263 -8.77 1.96 -39.00
N VAL A 264 -9.24 3.18 -39.23
CA VAL A 264 -10.16 3.89 -38.32
C VAL A 264 -11.46 3.13 -38.05
N GLN A 265 -12.06 2.50 -39.08
CA GLN A 265 -13.31 1.76 -38.91
C GLN A 265 -13.14 0.53 -38.02
N GLN A 266 -12.09 -0.23 -38.28
CA GLN A 266 -11.77 -1.42 -37.46
C GLN A 266 -11.41 -1.05 -36.04
N TYR A 267 -10.67 0.04 -35.86
CA TYR A 267 -10.40 0.61 -34.53
C TYR A 267 -11.69 0.89 -33.77
N GLN A 268 -12.62 1.66 -34.36
CA GLN A 268 -13.86 2.04 -33.70
C GLN A 268 -14.70 0.84 -33.26
N VAL A 269 -14.86 -0.16 -34.11
CA VAL A 269 -15.64 -1.37 -33.81
C VAL A 269 -15.00 -2.17 -32.64
N ASN A 270 -13.68 -2.39 -32.71
CA ASN A 270 -12.99 -3.16 -31.68
C ASN A 270 -12.90 -2.38 -30.35
N PHE A 271 -12.72 -1.05 -30.41
CA PHE A 271 -12.69 -0.21 -29.23
C PHE A 271 -14.05 -0.13 -28.52
N GLN A 272 -15.16 -0.09 -29.27
CA GLN A 272 -16.51 -0.19 -28.66
C GLN A 272 -16.73 -1.53 -27.95
N ARG A 273 -16.30 -2.65 -28.56
CA ARG A 273 -16.34 -3.98 -27.91
C ARG A 273 -15.51 -4.00 -26.65
N PHE A 274 -14.32 -3.41 -26.69
CA PHE A 274 -13.43 -3.29 -25.55
C PHE A 274 -14.06 -2.52 -24.39
N GLU A 275 -14.62 -1.33 -24.66
CA GLU A 275 -15.32 -0.52 -23.66
C GLU A 275 -16.53 -1.24 -23.06
N GLN A 276 -17.33 -1.92 -23.90
CA GLN A 276 -18.44 -2.72 -23.42
C GLN A 276 -17.96 -3.91 -22.57
N GLY A 277 -16.87 -4.55 -23.00
CA GLY A 277 -16.21 -5.62 -22.25
C GLY A 277 -15.75 -5.17 -20.87
N ILE A 278 -15.13 -3.98 -20.75
CA ILE A 278 -14.73 -3.39 -19.46
C ILE A 278 -15.94 -3.15 -18.57
N LYS A 279 -17.03 -2.57 -19.09
CA LYS A 279 -18.26 -2.35 -18.33
C LYS A 279 -18.85 -3.67 -17.80
N ASN A 280 -18.90 -4.69 -18.65
CA ASN A 280 -19.37 -6.01 -18.26
C ASN A 280 -18.47 -6.64 -17.19
N MET A 281 -17.14 -6.52 -17.35
CA MET A 281 -16.17 -6.99 -16.37
C MET A 281 -16.37 -6.32 -15.02
N GLN A 282 -16.51 -4.99 -14.98
CA GLN A 282 -16.77 -4.25 -13.76
C GLN A 282 -18.06 -4.73 -13.08
N THR A 283 -19.15 -4.88 -13.84
CA THR A 283 -20.44 -5.37 -13.31
C THR A 283 -20.34 -6.78 -12.70
N LEU A 284 -19.50 -7.65 -13.29
CA LEU A 284 -19.33 -9.03 -12.81
C LEU A 284 -18.45 -9.14 -11.57
N VAL A 285 -17.52 -8.18 -11.36
CA VAL A 285 -16.62 -8.20 -10.20
C VAL A 285 -17.12 -7.36 -9.02
N ILE A 286 -18.15 -6.52 -9.22
CA ILE A 286 -18.79 -5.78 -8.12
C ILE A 286 -19.41 -6.78 -7.14
N ASN A 287 -19.14 -6.59 -5.86
CA ASN A 287 -19.78 -7.34 -4.80
C ASN A 287 -21.25 -6.88 -4.66
N LYS A 288 -22.16 -7.65 -5.23
CA LYS A 288 -23.60 -7.32 -5.21
C LYS A 288 -24.19 -7.23 -3.79
N TYR A 289 -23.59 -7.93 -2.83
CA TYR A 289 -24.06 -7.90 -1.44
C TYR A 289 -23.75 -6.56 -0.77
N ASP A 290 -22.58 -5.97 -1.03
CA ASP A 290 -22.22 -4.66 -0.49
C ASP A 290 -23.09 -3.56 -1.10
N TYR A 291 -23.38 -3.65 -2.40
CA TYR A 291 -24.27 -2.72 -3.09
C TYR A 291 -25.70 -2.77 -2.56
N LEU A 292 -26.23 -3.98 -2.33
CA LEU A 292 -27.57 -4.17 -1.77
C LEU A 292 -27.67 -3.66 -0.31
N ARG A 293 -26.61 -3.83 0.48
CA ARG A 293 -26.58 -3.30 1.85
C ARG A 293 -26.62 -1.77 1.88
N SER A 294 -25.95 -1.09 0.96
CA SER A 294 -25.98 0.37 0.93
C SER A 294 -27.32 0.96 0.51
N THR A 295 -28.16 0.18 -0.19
CA THR A 295 -29.50 0.62 -0.64
C THR A 295 -30.64 0.25 0.32
N VAL A 296 -30.39 -0.65 1.27
CA VAL A 296 -31.41 -1.14 2.23
C VAL A 296 -31.20 -0.57 3.64
N ILE A 297 -30.18 0.26 3.88
CA ILE A 297 -30.08 0.93 5.17
C ILE A 297 -31.14 2.02 5.24
N ASN A 298 -32.30 1.65 5.77
CA ASN A 298 -33.22 2.62 6.31
C ASN A 298 -32.47 3.44 7.34
N SER A 299 -32.34 4.73 7.09
CA SER A 299 -31.77 5.65 8.08
C SER A 299 -32.48 5.48 9.41
N PRO A 300 -31.78 5.40 10.54
CA PRO A 300 -32.43 5.37 11.86
C PRO A 300 -33.39 6.54 12.09
N THR A 301 -33.25 7.61 11.31
CA THR A 301 -34.15 8.77 11.31
C THR A 301 -35.57 8.44 10.79
N ASP A 302 -35.74 7.39 9.99
CA ASP A 302 -37.02 7.01 9.49
C ASP A 302 -37.95 6.44 10.59
N TYR A 303 -37.38 5.88 11.66
CA TYR A 303 -38.13 5.40 12.82
C TYR A 303 -38.53 6.49 13.82
N SER A 304 -37.94 7.67 13.72
CA SER A 304 -38.22 8.80 14.61
C SER A 304 -39.19 9.83 13.99
N ASN A 305 -39.63 9.62 12.75
CA ASN A 305 -40.54 10.55 12.09
C ASN A 305 -41.97 10.30 12.60
N PRO A 306 -42.57 11.21 13.39
CA PRO A 306 -43.90 11.03 13.95
C PRO A 306 -45.02 10.99 12.90
N VAL A 307 -44.72 11.37 11.67
CA VAL A 307 -45.69 11.35 10.55
C VAL A 307 -45.97 9.93 10.05
N LEU A 308 -45.08 8.97 10.34
CA LEU A 308 -45.28 7.56 9.97
C LEU A 308 -46.03 6.75 11.05
N ARG A 309 -46.44 7.37 12.15
CA ARG A 309 -47.34 6.77 13.12
C ARG A 309 -48.80 7.11 12.77
N VAL A 310 -49.21 6.73 11.60
CA VAL A 310 -50.65 6.69 11.30
C VAL A 310 -51.17 5.34 11.72
N SER A 311 -52.04 5.42 12.69
CA SER A 311 -52.87 4.40 13.28
C SER A 311 -53.39 3.35 12.31
#